data_fe8cfd2b6e19879e34be9543390836ea
#
_entry.id   fe8cfd2b6e19879e34be9543390836ea
#
_cell.length_a   1.000
_cell.length_b   1.000
_cell.length_c   1.000
_cell.angle_alpha   90.00
_cell.angle_beta   90.00
_cell.angle_gamma   90.00
#
_symmetry.space_group_name_H-M   'P 1'
#
loop_
_entity.id
_entity.type
_entity.pdbx_description
1 polymer ?
#
loop_
_entity_poly.entity_id
_entity_poly.type
_entity_poly.pdbx_seq_one_letter_code
_entity_poly.pdbx_strand_id
1 'polypeptide(L)'
;MAKYKIFVDGSAGTTGLRIADRLAARPEFEILTISEADRKDVHARAAVINESDLSFLCLPDDAAREVVPLLRPDVRVLDTSTAHRTNPDWLYGLPELGDTRAKLPAATRVAVPGCHATGFIAPVAPLVEKGLVPKETQLCCYSLTGYSGGGKKMIAEYEAPRENPALNAPRPYGLALHHKHLPEIKAITGLECAPNFVPIVADYYAGMETMIPLDLKALGLTPGQVAETLAAYYVGAKMISVHPLCEGTDGGFLAPNKLAGSDRLEIFCLANPEGTQMQLISLFDNLGKGSSGAAVQCMNLMLGLDECAGLAL
;
A
#
# COMPACT_ATOMS: atom_id res chain seq x y z
N MET A 1 18.09 8.95 -25.93
CA MET A 1 18.41 9.07 -24.50
C MET A 1 18.77 7.68 -23.99
N ALA A 2 19.71 7.56 -23.04
CA ALA A 2 19.97 6.27 -22.40
C ALA A 2 18.70 5.82 -21.67
N LYS A 3 18.37 4.55 -21.79
CA LYS A 3 17.20 3.97 -21.08
C LYS A 3 17.64 3.56 -19.68
N TYR A 4 16.71 3.71 -18.70
CA TYR A 4 16.91 3.11 -17.39
C TYR A 4 16.75 1.60 -17.46
N LYS A 5 17.70 0.86 -16.91
CA LYS A 5 17.65 -0.60 -16.79
C LYS A 5 16.85 -0.98 -15.56
N ILE A 6 15.70 -1.58 -15.76
CA ILE A 6 14.79 -1.98 -14.68
C ILE A 6 14.68 -3.51 -14.64
N PHE A 7 14.77 -4.09 -13.46
CA PHE A 7 14.52 -5.51 -13.26
C PHE A 7 13.35 -5.74 -12.31
N VAL A 8 12.46 -6.69 -12.64
CA VAL A 8 11.34 -7.11 -11.80
C VAL A 8 11.57 -8.55 -11.37
N ASP A 9 12.18 -8.73 -10.21
CA ASP A 9 12.40 -10.05 -9.62
C ASP A 9 11.08 -10.59 -9.07
N GLY A 10 10.63 -11.75 -9.56
CA GLY A 10 9.32 -12.30 -9.26
C GLY A 10 8.18 -11.75 -10.12
N SER A 11 8.47 -11.35 -11.37
CA SER A 11 7.50 -10.83 -12.36
C SER A 11 6.29 -11.76 -12.62
N ALA A 12 6.40 -13.05 -12.31
CA ALA A 12 5.30 -13.99 -12.44
C ALA A 12 4.24 -13.88 -11.31
N GLY A 13 4.50 -13.18 -10.19
CA GLY A 13 3.54 -12.91 -9.11
C GLY A 13 2.48 -11.86 -9.50
N THR A 14 1.40 -11.74 -8.71
CA THR A 14 0.31 -10.76 -9.00
C THR A 14 0.82 -9.31 -9.05
N THR A 15 1.60 -8.90 -8.06
CA THR A 15 2.20 -7.55 -8.01
C THR A 15 3.27 -7.37 -9.09
N GLY A 16 4.17 -8.36 -9.24
CA GLY A 16 5.24 -8.31 -10.23
C GLY A 16 4.73 -8.24 -11.66
N LEU A 17 3.70 -9.02 -12.01
CA LEU A 17 3.08 -8.98 -13.33
C LEU A 17 2.51 -7.60 -13.62
N ARG A 18 1.75 -7.01 -12.68
CA ARG A 18 1.20 -5.66 -12.85
C ARG A 18 2.27 -4.57 -13.00
N ILE A 19 3.37 -4.67 -12.26
CA ILE A 19 4.51 -3.76 -12.43
C ILE A 19 5.11 -3.94 -13.82
N ALA A 20 5.37 -5.17 -14.24
CA ALA A 20 5.93 -5.47 -15.56
C ALA A 20 5.05 -4.94 -16.70
N ASP A 21 3.72 -5.13 -16.62
CA ASP A 21 2.76 -4.62 -17.62
C ASP A 21 2.79 -3.09 -17.71
N ARG A 22 2.85 -2.39 -16.56
CA ARG A 22 2.94 -0.92 -16.51
C ARG A 22 4.24 -0.39 -17.12
N LEU A 23 5.34 -1.11 -16.92
CA LEU A 23 6.67 -0.73 -17.44
C LEU A 23 6.83 -1.03 -18.92
N ALA A 24 6.20 -2.09 -19.44
CA ALA A 24 6.30 -2.50 -20.84
C ALA A 24 5.82 -1.41 -21.83
N ALA A 25 4.87 -0.57 -21.41
CA ALA A 25 4.37 0.54 -22.23
C ALA A 25 5.25 1.81 -22.17
N ARG A 26 6.36 1.79 -21.44
CA ARG A 26 7.20 2.97 -21.17
C ARG A 26 8.52 2.89 -21.92
N PRO A 27 8.73 3.70 -22.97
CA PRO A 27 9.89 3.60 -23.86
C PRO A 27 11.23 4.01 -23.21
N GLU A 28 11.19 4.73 -22.09
CA GLU A 28 12.36 5.14 -21.31
C GLU A 28 13.00 4.01 -20.52
N PHE A 29 12.34 2.82 -20.45
CA PHE A 29 12.87 1.66 -19.73
C PHE A 29 13.40 0.58 -20.64
N GLU A 30 14.47 -0.06 -20.21
CA GLU A 30 14.98 -1.35 -20.69
C GLU A 30 14.74 -2.38 -19.59
N ILE A 31 13.87 -3.35 -19.87
CA ILE A 31 13.52 -4.38 -18.89
C ILE A 31 14.53 -5.51 -18.96
N LEU A 32 15.31 -5.66 -17.89
CA LEU A 32 16.23 -6.79 -17.75
C LEU A 32 15.45 -8.08 -17.47
N THR A 33 15.98 -9.19 -17.96
CA THR A 33 15.37 -10.51 -17.78
C THR A 33 16.39 -11.49 -17.21
N ILE A 34 15.90 -12.52 -16.53
CA ILE A 34 16.70 -13.65 -16.04
C ILE A 34 16.15 -14.93 -16.68
N SER A 35 17.03 -15.89 -16.95
CA SER A 35 16.60 -17.17 -17.52
C SER A 35 15.70 -17.95 -16.54
N GLU A 36 14.80 -18.79 -17.07
CA GLU A 36 13.94 -19.65 -16.25
C GLU A 36 14.77 -20.62 -15.36
N ALA A 37 15.93 -21.04 -15.84
CA ALA A 37 16.84 -21.92 -15.12
C ALA A 37 17.47 -21.21 -13.90
N ASP A 38 17.80 -19.92 -14.05
CA ASP A 38 18.56 -19.14 -13.07
C ASP A 38 17.66 -18.37 -12.09
N ARG A 39 16.35 -18.26 -12.35
CA ARG A 39 15.44 -17.45 -11.53
C ARG A 39 15.35 -17.85 -10.06
N LYS A 40 15.78 -19.05 -9.70
CA LYS A 40 15.85 -19.54 -8.31
C LYS A 40 17.25 -19.41 -7.71
N ASP A 41 18.25 -19.14 -8.52
CA ASP A 41 19.62 -18.93 -8.05
C ASP A 41 19.75 -17.49 -7.51
N VAL A 42 20.06 -17.38 -6.23
CA VAL A 42 20.19 -16.10 -5.54
C VAL A 42 21.35 -15.26 -6.10
N HIS A 43 22.46 -15.90 -6.50
CA HIS A 43 23.61 -15.18 -7.05
C HIS A 43 23.34 -14.67 -8.46
N ALA A 44 22.64 -15.45 -9.29
CA ALA A 44 22.22 -15.02 -10.62
C ALA A 44 21.23 -13.85 -10.53
N ARG A 45 20.27 -13.90 -9.61
CA ARG A 45 19.36 -12.79 -9.33
C ARG A 45 20.10 -11.54 -8.86
N ALA A 46 21.02 -11.69 -7.90
CA ALA A 46 21.85 -10.59 -7.41
C ALA A 46 22.69 -9.95 -8.51
N ALA A 47 23.22 -10.73 -9.45
CA ALA A 47 23.97 -10.23 -10.58
C ALA A 47 23.11 -9.31 -11.47
N VAL A 48 21.92 -9.74 -11.85
CA VAL A 48 20.97 -8.92 -12.66
C VAL A 48 20.53 -7.66 -11.90
N ILE A 49 20.21 -7.78 -10.60
CA ILE A 49 19.86 -6.62 -9.76
C ILE A 49 21.03 -5.61 -9.74
N ASN A 50 22.25 -6.08 -9.56
CA ASN A 50 23.44 -5.22 -9.51
C ASN A 50 23.78 -4.54 -10.86
N GLU A 51 23.27 -5.04 -11.98
CA GLU A 51 23.38 -4.42 -13.30
C GLU A 51 22.27 -3.41 -13.59
N SER A 52 21.19 -3.41 -12.82
CA SER A 52 20.06 -2.50 -13.01
C SER A 52 20.30 -1.12 -12.40
N ASP A 53 19.60 -0.11 -12.92
CA ASP A 53 19.48 1.20 -12.29
C ASP A 53 18.49 1.17 -11.11
N LEU A 54 17.48 0.28 -11.21
CA LEU A 54 16.49 0.04 -10.16
C LEU A 54 15.87 -1.35 -10.34
N SER A 55 15.66 -2.06 -9.23
CA SER A 55 14.96 -3.34 -9.22
C SER A 55 13.78 -3.38 -8.27
N PHE A 56 12.73 -4.08 -8.67
CA PHE A 56 11.62 -4.45 -7.80
C PHE A 56 11.81 -5.88 -7.27
N LEU A 57 11.69 -6.09 -5.98
CA LEU A 57 11.61 -7.41 -5.35
C LEU A 57 10.14 -7.76 -5.11
N CYS A 58 9.58 -8.59 -5.96
CA CYS A 58 8.20 -9.11 -5.87
C CYS A 58 8.22 -10.57 -5.40
N LEU A 59 8.91 -10.81 -4.29
CA LEU A 59 9.32 -12.11 -3.78
C LEU A 59 8.64 -12.45 -2.45
N PRO A 60 8.63 -13.73 -2.04
CA PRO A 60 8.42 -14.09 -0.64
C PRO A 60 9.49 -13.47 0.27
N ASP A 61 9.12 -13.20 1.52
CA ASP A 61 9.97 -12.50 2.50
C ASP A 61 11.37 -13.12 2.65
N ASP A 62 11.47 -14.45 2.72
CA ASP A 62 12.75 -15.13 2.89
C ASP A 62 13.66 -14.94 1.66
N ALA A 63 13.10 -15.01 0.46
CA ALA A 63 13.86 -14.80 -0.77
C ALA A 63 14.30 -13.33 -0.93
N ALA A 64 13.51 -12.37 -0.42
CA ALA A 64 13.91 -10.96 -0.37
C ALA A 64 15.07 -10.75 0.62
N ARG A 65 14.99 -11.36 1.83
CA ARG A 65 16.08 -11.30 2.82
C ARG A 65 17.37 -11.96 2.35
N GLU A 66 17.27 -13.03 1.57
CA GLU A 66 18.42 -13.78 1.06
C GLU A 66 19.21 -12.99 0.01
N VAL A 67 18.53 -12.28 -0.90
CA VAL A 67 19.18 -11.57 -2.00
C VAL A 67 19.79 -10.23 -1.58
N VAL A 68 19.16 -9.49 -0.66
CA VAL A 68 19.57 -8.14 -0.28
C VAL A 68 21.02 -8.02 0.18
N PRO A 69 21.59 -8.94 1.01
CA PRO A 69 22.99 -8.89 1.42
C PRO A 69 24.01 -9.03 0.29
N LEU A 70 23.61 -9.53 -0.88
CA LEU A 70 24.47 -9.73 -2.05
C LEU A 70 24.47 -8.51 -2.98
N LEU A 71 23.67 -7.50 -2.67
CA LEU A 71 23.51 -6.33 -3.51
C LEU A 71 24.53 -5.25 -3.19
N ARG A 72 24.99 -4.55 -4.21
CA ARG A 72 25.81 -3.35 -4.03
C ARG A 72 25.06 -2.29 -3.23
N PRO A 73 25.74 -1.48 -2.41
CA PRO A 73 25.08 -0.45 -1.60
C PRO A 73 24.33 0.63 -2.43
N ASP A 74 24.84 0.90 -3.64
CA ASP A 74 24.39 1.98 -4.53
C ASP A 74 23.23 1.58 -5.46
N VAL A 75 22.97 0.26 -5.66
CA VAL A 75 21.84 -0.17 -6.49
C VAL A 75 20.50 0.13 -5.80
N ARG A 76 19.55 0.66 -6.55
CA ARG A 76 18.22 1.02 -6.03
C ARG A 76 17.28 -0.18 -6.03
N VAL A 77 16.62 -0.39 -4.90
CA VAL A 77 15.72 -1.53 -4.71
C VAL A 77 14.40 -1.08 -4.07
N LEU A 78 13.30 -1.52 -4.66
CA LEU A 78 11.94 -1.41 -4.13
C LEU A 78 11.47 -2.81 -3.73
N ASP A 79 11.30 -3.07 -2.44
CA ASP A 79 10.81 -4.36 -1.93
C ASP A 79 9.30 -4.31 -1.66
N THR A 80 8.54 -5.15 -2.33
CA THR A 80 7.08 -5.26 -2.15
C THR A 80 6.68 -6.31 -1.11
N SER A 81 7.64 -7.08 -0.58
CA SER A 81 7.42 -8.05 0.48
C SER A 81 7.20 -7.38 1.85
N THR A 82 6.94 -8.15 2.89
CA THR A 82 6.88 -7.62 4.26
C THR A 82 8.25 -7.61 4.96
N ALA A 83 9.28 -8.14 4.30
CA ALA A 83 10.59 -8.39 4.89
C ALA A 83 11.27 -7.17 5.50
N HIS A 84 11.10 -6.00 4.86
CA HIS A 84 11.86 -4.80 5.19
C HIS A 84 11.01 -3.60 5.60
N ARG A 85 9.68 -3.72 5.72
CA ARG A 85 8.77 -2.60 6.01
C ARG A 85 8.97 -1.94 7.36
N THR A 86 9.54 -2.65 8.32
CA THR A 86 9.87 -2.16 9.66
C THR A 86 11.36 -2.03 9.90
N ASN A 87 12.18 -2.23 8.87
CA ASN A 87 13.63 -2.08 8.97
C ASN A 87 14.00 -0.59 8.91
N PRO A 88 14.72 -0.04 9.90
CA PRO A 88 15.08 1.38 9.95
C PRO A 88 16.02 1.81 8.81
N ASP A 89 16.75 0.88 8.20
CA ASP A 89 17.64 1.16 7.06
C ASP A 89 16.90 1.26 5.73
N TRP A 90 15.58 1.02 5.74
CA TRP A 90 14.72 1.09 4.56
C TRP A 90 13.75 2.25 4.67
N LEU A 91 13.69 3.10 3.64
CA LEU A 91 12.69 4.15 3.56
C LEU A 91 11.31 3.52 3.31
N TYR A 92 10.33 3.90 4.11
CA TYR A 92 8.94 3.44 3.89
C TYR A 92 8.32 4.14 2.69
N GLY A 93 7.89 3.40 1.68
CA GLY A 93 7.50 3.86 0.35
C GLY A 93 6.06 4.43 0.28
N LEU A 94 5.71 5.35 1.17
CA LEU A 94 4.49 6.15 1.09
C LEU A 94 4.89 7.63 0.94
N PRO A 95 5.03 8.13 -0.30
CA PRO A 95 5.61 9.44 -0.59
C PRO A 95 4.90 10.61 0.09
N GLU A 96 3.61 10.47 0.36
CA GLU A 96 2.78 11.51 0.99
C GLU A 96 2.95 11.59 2.51
N LEU A 97 3.70 10.68 3.12
CA LEU A 97 3.88 10.64 4.57
C LEU A 97 5.16 11.41 4.98
N GLY A 98 5.00 12.44 5.80
CA GLY A 98 6.10 13.23 6.33
C GLY A 98 7.02 13.79 5.23
N ASP A 99 8.32 13.51 5.36
CA ASP A 99 9.34 13.95 4.40
C ASP A 99 9.77 12.85 3.40
N THR A 100 9.03 11.75 3.32
CA THR A 100 9.36 10.59 2.48
C THR A 100 9.56 10.98 1.01
N ARG A 101 8.70 11.85 0.45
CA ARG A 101 8.83 12.34 -0.92
C ARG A 101 10.19 12.98 -1.19
N ALA A 102 10.68 13.80 -0.27
CA ALA A 102 11.95 14.49 -0.40
C ALA A 102 13.16 13.54 -0.28
N LYS A 103 13.00 12.42 0.42
CA LYS A 103 14.06 11.43 0.63
C LYS A 103 14.17 10.41 -0.52
N LEU A 104 13.09 10.13 -1.24
CA LEU A 104 13.05 9.11 -2.30
C LEU A 104 14.12 9.27 -3.38
N PRO A 105 14.44 10.47 -3.91
CA PRO A 105 15.47 10.61 -4.95
C PRO A 105 16.84 10.12 -4.53
N ALA A 106 17.19 10.19 -3.24
CA ALA A 106 18.47 9.73 -2.70
C ALA A 106 18.42 8.31 -2.12
N ALA A 107 17.23 7.73 -1.99
CA ALA A 107 17.07 6.41 -1.38
C ALA A 107 17.57 5.29 -2.29
N THR A 108 18.28 4.32 -1.71
CA THR A 108 18.68 3.06 -2.39
C THR A 108 17.86 1.87 -1.93
N ARG A 109 17.18 1.96 -0.79
CA ARG A 109 16.36 0.88 -0.21
C ARG A 109 14.99 1.45 0.16
N VAL A 110 13.95 0.97 -0.49
CA VAL A 110 12.57 1.41 -0.25
C VAL A 110 11.67 0.19 -0.03
N ALA A 111 10.95 0.17 1.08
CA ALA A 111 9.95 -0.86 1.38
C ALA A 111 8.55 -0.37 0.98
N VAL A 112 7.95 -1.03 0.00
CA VAL A 112 6.61 -0.69 -0.50
C VAL A 112 5.55 -1.12 0.50
N PRO A 113 4.60 -0.24 0.86
CA PRO A 113 3.53 -0.54 1.82
C PRO A 113 2.68 -1.75 1.47
N GLY A 114 2.15 -2.42 2.50
CA GLY A 114 1.08 -3.39 2.33
C GLY A 114 -0.28 -2.72 2.15
N CYS A 115 -1.17 -3.33 1.37
CA CYS A 115 -2.45 -2.71 1.03
C CYS A 115 -3.30 -2.32 2.25
N HIS A 116 -3.55 -3.24 3.19
CA HIS A 116 -4.30 -2.91 4.42
C HIS A 116 -3.57 -1.88 5.29
N ALA A 117 -2.23 -1.93 5.32
CA ALA A 117 -1.44 -0.96 6.07
C ALA A 117 -1.56 0.44 5.44
N THR A 118 -1.49 0.57 4.12
CA THR A 118 -1.70 1.84 3.41
C THR A 118 -3.01 2.50 3.82
N GLY A 119 -4.13 1.73 3.80
CA GLY A 119 -5.44 2.26 4.14
C GLY A 119 -5.58 2.71 5.59
N PHE A 120 -4.86 2.09 6.53
CA PHE A 120 -4.84 2.49 7.92
C PHE A 120 -3.86 3.64 8.19
N ILE A 121 -2.65 3.54 7.66
CA ILE A 121 -1.58 4.51 7.91
C ILE A 121 -1.94 5.88 7.35
N ALA A 122 -2.51 5.92 6.14
CA ALA A 122 -2.84 7.19 5.49
C ALA A 122 -3.69 8.12 6.37
N PRO A 123 -4.84 7.71 6.95
CA PRO A 123 -5.62 8.60 7.81
C PRO A 123 -5.08 8.70 9.25
N VAL A 124 -4.40 7.68 9.80
CA VAL A 124 -4.05 7.64 11.21
C VAL A 124 -2.70 8.28 11.52
N ALA A 125 -1.68 8.02 10.69
CA ALA A 125 -0.32 8.53 10.97
C ALA A 125 -0.27 10.07 11.07
N PRO A 126 -0.94 10.85 10.21
CA PRO A 126 -1.01 12.30 10.39
C PRO A 126 -1.64 12.74 11.72
N LEU A 127 -2.69 12.04 12.18
CA LEU A 127 -3.36 12.39 13.43
C LEU A 127 -2.50 12.09 14.65
N VAL A 128 -1.74 10.98 14.62
CA VAL A 128 -0.78 10.65 15.67
C VAL A 128 0.40 11.63 15.65
N GLU A 129 0.94 11.95 14.46
CA GLU A 129 2.03 12.93 14.29
C GLU A 129 1.66 14.31 14.83
N LYS A 130 0.42 14.75 14.60
CA LYS A 130 -0.10 16.05 15.10
C LYS A 130 -0.61 15.99 16.54
N GLY A 131 -0.53 14.84 17.21
CA GLY A 131 -0.93 14.69 18.60
C GLY A 131 -2.45 14.68 18.85
N LEU A 132 -3.27 14.53 17.78
CA LEU A 132 -4.72 14.42 17.92
C LEU A 132 -5.12 13.03 18.44
N VAL A 133 -4.45 11.99 17.95
CA VAL A 133 -4.63 10.63 18.43
C VAL A 133 -3.41 10.27 19.29
N PRO A 134 -3.58 10.07 20.61
CA PRO A 134 -2.51 9.63 21.49
C PRO A 134 -1.95 8.27 21.05
N LYS A 135 -0.63 8.06 21.25
CA LYS A 135 0.03 6.82 20.85
C LYS A 135 -0.50 5.57 21.53
N GLU A 136 -1.04 5.73 22.73
CA GLU A 136 -1.62 4.67 23.56
C GLU A 136 -3.03 4.28 23.13
N THR A 137 -3.63 5.04 22.18
CA THR A 137 -5.03 4.80 21.75
C THR A 137 -5.18 3.44 21.10
N GLN A 138 -6.05 2.60 21.66
CA GLN A 138 -6.42 1.32 21.05
C GLN A 138 -7.47 1.58 19.97
N LEU A 139 -7.07 1.48 18.71
CA LEU A 139 -7.97 1.64 17.56
C LEU A 139 -8.52 0.29 17.08
N CYS A 140 -9.65 0.35 16.37
CA CYS A 140 -10.20 -0.75 15.60
C CYS A 140 -10.04 -0.44 14.10
N CYS A 141 -9.93 -1.50 13.29
CA CYS A 141 -9.84 -1.37 11.84
C CYS A 141 -10.59 -2.53 11.16
N TYR A 142 -11.61 -2.20 10.39
CA TYR A 142 -12.27 -3.11 9.47
C TYR A 142 -11.75 -2.83 8.07
N SER A 143 -11.32 -3.86 7.35
CA SER A 143 -10.70 -3.64 6.05
C SER A 143 -11.20 -4.66 5.02
N LEU A 144 -12.06 -4.18 4.11
CA LEU A 144 -12.60 -4.97 3.01
C LEU A 144 -11.64 -4.93 1.83
N THR A 145 -11.41 -6.09 1.21
CA THR A 145 -10.54 -6.18 0.03
C THR A 145 -11.12 -7.14 -1.00
N GLY A 146 -10.87 -6.84 -2.28
CA GLY A 146 -11.10 -7.77 -3.36
C GLY A 146 -10.18 -9.01 -3.25
N TYR A 147 -10.62 -10.13 -3.83
CA TYR A 147 -9.91 -11.41 -3.72
C TYR A 147 -8.52 -11.42 -4.39
N SER A 148 -8.22 -10.49 -5.28
CA SER A 148 -6.88 -10.35 -5.86
C SER A 148 -5.79 -10.07 -4.81
N GLY A 149 -6.16 -9.53 -3.63
CA GLY A 149 -5.26 -9.30 -2.50
C GLY A 149 -4.64 -10.60 -1.92
N GLY A 150 -5.31 -11.73 -2.10
CA GLY A 150 -4.81 -13.05 -1.71
C GLY A 150 -3.88 -13.72 -2.73
N GLY A 151 -3.56 -13.04 -3.83
CA GLY A 151 -2.68 -13.52 -4.87
C GLY A 151 -3.28 -14.63 -5.73
N LYS A 152 -2.44 -15.26 -6.57
CA LYS A 152 -2.88 -16.23 -7.59
C LYS A 152 -3.76 -17.35 -7.06
N LYS A 153 -3.48 -17.88 -5.87
CA LYS A 153 -4.26 -19.00 -5.30
C LYS A 153 -5.71 -18.57 -5.01
N MET A 154 -5.88 -17.40 -4.40
CA MET A 154 -7.23 -16.91 -4.08
C MET A 154 -7.96 -16.45 -5.35
N ILE A 155 -7.27 -15.84 -6.30
CA ILE A 155 -7.85 -15.51 -7.62
C ILE A 155 -8.40 -16.77 -8.27
N ALA A 156 -7.60 -17.83 -8.38
CA ALA A 156 -8.04 -19.09 -8.97
C ALA A 156 -9.22 -19.71 -8.22
N GLU A 157 -9.28 -19.60 -6.87
CA GLU A 157 -10.41 -20.08 -6.06
C GLU A 157 -11.71 -19.33 -6.39
N TYR A 158 -11.65 -17.99 -6.54
CA TYR A 158 -12.84 -17.18 -6.80
C TYR A 158 -13.29 -17.20 -8.26
N GLU A 159 -12.39 -17.44 -9.20
CA GLU A 159 -12.68 -17.49 -10.64
C GLU A 159 -13.03 -18.89 -11.15
N ALA A 160 -12.79 -19.94 -10.35
CA ALA A 160 -13.22 -21.29 -10.65
C ALA A 160 -14.76 -21.43 -10.64
N PRO A 161 -15.33 -22.48 -11.28
CA PRO A 161 -16.75 -22.80 -11.12
C PRO A 161 -17.13 -22.90 -9.65
N ARG A 162 -18.17 -22.16 -9.25
CA ARG A 162 -18.50 -21.94 -7.82
C ARG A 162 -19.24 -23.12 -7.22
N GLU A 163 -18.49 -24.02 -6.63
CA GLU A 163 -19.03 -25.12 -5.83
C GLU A 163 -19.27 -24.72 -4.36
N ASN A 164 -18.47 -23.75 -3.85
CA ASN A 164 -18.57 -23.29 -2.46
C ASN A 164 -19.36 -21.96 -2.37
N PRO A 165 -20.62 -22.00 -1.87
CA PRO A 165 -21.45 -20.80 -1.76
C PRO A 165 -20.92 -19.75 -0.77
N ALA A 166 -20.01 -20.11 0.15
CA ALA A 166 -19.39 -19.17 1.06
C ALA A 166 -18.53 -18.11 0.35
N LEU A 167 -18.08 -18.38 -0.89
CA LEU A 167 -17.34 -17.40 -1.70
C LEU A 167 -18.20 -16.20 -2.15
N ASN A 168 -19.53 -16.34 -2.14
CA ASN A 168 -20.46 -15.27 -2.52
C ASN A 168 -20.68 -14.24 -1.40
N ALA A 169 -20.15 -14.48 -0.19
CA ALA A 169 -20.30 -13.60 0.95
C ALA A 169 -18.96 -12.98 1.37
N PRO A 170 -18.94 -11.76 1.92
CA PRO A 170 -17.76 -11.22 2.58
C PRO A 170 -17.31 -12.13 3.72
N ARG A 171 -16.03 -12.49 3.73
CA ARG A 171 -15.46 -13.43 4.71
C ARG A 171 -14.36 -12.78 5.54
N PRO A 172 -14.53 -12.55 6.85
CA PRO A 172 -13.42 -12.21 7.72
C PRO A 172 -12.36 -13.31 7.74
N TYR A 173 -11.09 -12.92 7.75
CA TYR A 173 -9.97 -13.83 7.87
C TYR A 173 -8.95 -13.33 8.90
N GLY A 174 -7.84 -14.03 9.12
CA GLY A 174 -6.89 -13.64 10.16
C GLY A 174 -7.50 -13.69 11.57
N LEU A 175 -8.44 -14.61 11.82
CA LEU A 175 -9.23 -14.72 13.03
C LEU A 175 -8.42 -15.04 14.30
N ALA A 176 -7.15 -15.43 14.14
CA ALA A 176 -6.20 -15.55 15.24
C ALA A 176 -5.64 -14.20 15.72
N LEU A 177 -6.15 -13.07 15.19
CA LEU A 177 -5.72 -11.70 15.51
C LEU A 177 -4.23 -11.47 15.23
N HIS A 178 -3.67 -12.23 14.30
CA HIS A 178 -2.30 -12.12 13.86
C HIS A 178 -2.26 -11.89 12.35
N HIS A 179 -1.77 -10.74 11.92
CA HIS A 179 -1.67 -10.40 10.51
C HIS A 179 -0.33 -9.74 10.21
N LYS A 180 0.27 -10.08 9.08
CA LYS A 180 1.61 -9.59 8.67
C LYS A 180 1.73 -8.08 8.53
N HIS A 181 0.62 -7.34 8.38
CA HIS A 181 0.62 -5.87 8.32
C HIS A 181 0.57 -5.19 9.69
N LEU A 182 0.31 -5.89 10.80
CA LEU A 182 0.22 -5.26 12.12
C LEU A 182 1.54 -4.65 12.60
N PRO A 183 2.71 -5.31 12.43
CA PRO A 183 4.00 -4.70 12.78
C PRO A 183 4.27 -3.42 12.00
N GLU A 184 3.96 -3.42 10.69
CA GLU A 184 4.11 -2.28 9.80
C GLU A 184 3.22 -1.11 10.23
N ILE A 185 1.93 -1.37 10.48
CA ILE A 185 0.96 -0.37 10.96
C ILE A 185 1.49 0.30 12.23
N LYS A 186 1.87 -0.51 13.24
CA LYS A 186 2.39 -0.01 14.50
C LYS A 186 3.64 0.85 14.34
N ALA A 187 4.62 0.36 13.60
CA ALA A 187 5.89 1.04 13.41
C ALA A 187 5.75 2.39 12.71
N ILE A 188 4.93 2.45 11.66
CA ILE A 188 4.82 3.64 10.82
C ILE A 188 3.88 4.70 11.41
N THR A 189 2.82 4.30 12.07
CA THR A 189 1.93 5.26 12.76
C THR A 189 2.51 5.77 14.07
N GLY A 190 3.46 5.05 14.67
CA GLY A 190 3.99 5.35 16.00
C GLY A 190 3.05 4.97 17.15
N LEU A 191 1.97 4.24 16.88
CA LEU A 191 1.08 3.72 17.93
C LEU A 191 1.83 2.69 18.79
N GLU A 192 1.57 2.68 20.09
CA GLU A 192 2.13 1.69 21.03
C GLU A 192 1.47 0.33 20.90
N CYS A 193 0.20 0.30 20.45
CA CYS A 193 -0.57 -0.91 20.21
C CYS A 193 -0.97 -1.05 18.76
N ALA A 194 -0.91 -2.27 18.21
CA ALA A 194 -1.54 -2.55 16.94
C ALA A 194 -3.06 -2.46 17.07
N PRO A 195 -3.79 -2.03 16.02
CA PRO A 195 -5.25 -1.97 16.08
C PRO A 195 -5.88 -3.37 16.20
N ASN A 196 -7.09 -3.43 16.75
CA ASN A 196 -7.96 -4.59 16.55
C ASN A 196 -8.33 -4.65 15.07
N PHE A 197 -7.67 -5.56 14.34
CA PHE A 197 -7.72 -5.62 12.89
C PHE A 197 -8.62 -6.75 12.39
N VAL A 198 -9.61 -6.40 11.58
CA VAL A 198 -10.59 -7.32 10.99
C VAL A 198 -10.51 -7.24 9.47
N PRO A 199 -9.61 -7.99 8.82
CA PRO A 199 -9.55 -8.06 7.37
C PRO A 199 -10.70 -8.93 6.83
N ILE A 200 -11.33 -8.47 5.74
CA ILE A 200 -12.49 -9.09 5.12
C ILE A 200 -12.23 -9.19 3.62
N VAL A 201 -12.23 -10.40 3.07
CA VAL A 201 -12.24 -10.60 1.61
C VAL A 201 -13.67 -10.71 1.11
N ALA A 202 -13.94 -10.05 -0.01
CA ALA A 202 -15.26 -10.05 -0.64
C ALA A 202 -15.18 -10.42 -2.13
N ASP A 203 -16.34 -10.76 -2.71
CA ASP A 203 -16.49 -11.28 -4.05
C ASP A 203 -16.46 -10.16 -5.10
N TYR A 204 -15.31 -9.50 -5.20
CA TYR A 204 -14.92 -8.65 -6.32
C TYR A 204 -13.40 -8.74 -6.52
N TYR A 205 -12.93 -8.52 -7.74
CA TYR A 205 -11.53 -8.73 -8.10
C TYR A 205 -10.59 -7.77 -7.35
N ALA A 206 -10.81 -6.47 -7.47
CA ALA A 206 -9.95 -5.42 -6.93
C ALA A 206 -10.77 -4.28 -6.33
N GLY A 207 -10.17 -3.55 -5.42
CA GLY A 207 -10.76 -2.49 -4.62
C GLY A 207 -10.57 -2.76 -3.13
N MET A 208 -10.51 -1.70 -2.35
CA MET A 208 -10.28 -1.78 -0.92
C MET A 208 -10.91 -0.61 -0.18
N GLU A 209 -11.53 -0.93 0.94
CA GLU A 209 -12.07 0.02 1.89
C GLU A 209 -11.55 -0.31 3.28
N THR A 210 -10.88 0.65 3.92
CA THR A 210 -10.39 0.52 5.28
C THR A 210 -11.13 1.51 6.17
N MET A 211 -11.88 1.00 7.15
CA MET A 211 -12.71 1.78 8.07
C MET A 211 -12.11 1.78 9.48
N ILE A 212 -11.98 2.96 10.08
CA ILE A 212 -11.40 3.17 11.40
C ILE A 212 -12.41 4.00 12.22
N PRO A 213 -13.18 3.36 13.11
CA PRO A 213 -14.07 4.06 14.02
C PRO A 213 -13.28 4.87 15.06
N LEU A 214 -13.64 6.13 15.25
CA LEU A 214 -13.09 7.00 16.29
C LEU A 214 -14.17 7.41 17.28
N ASP A 215 -13.88 7.29 18.57
CA ASP A 215 -14.64 7.91 19.65
C ASP A 215 -14.08 9.32 19.88
N LEU A 216 -14.65 10.31 19.20
CA LEU A 216 -14.22 11.70 19.27
C LEU A 216 -14.40 12.28 20.68
N LYS A 217 -15.43 11.85 21.40
CA LYS A 217 -15.68 12.30 22.77
C LYS A 217 -14.56 11.83 23.70
N ALA A 218 -14.17 10.57 23.60
CA ALA A 218 -13.04 10.03 24.41
C ALA A 218 -11.71 10.70 24.06
N LEU A 219 -11.51 11.05 22.79
CA LEU A 219 -10.32 11.74 22.32
C LEU A 219 -10.32 13.26 22.60
N GLY A 220 -11.45 13.84 23.00
CA GLY A 220 -11.59 15.27 23.20
C GLY A 220 -11.51 16.07 21.89
N LEU A 221 -11.91 15.48 20.77
CA LEU A 221 -11.81 16.05 19.43
C LEU A 221 -13.20 16.44 18.88
N THR A 222 -13.18 17.35 17.92
CA THR A 222 -14.33 17.66 17.06
C THR A 222 -14.13 17.05 15.67
N PRO A 223 -15.23 16.76 14.93
CA PRO A 223 -15.11 16.30 13.54
C PRO A 223 -14.31 17.23 12.63
N GLY A 224 -14.49 18.55 12.81
CA GLY A 224 -13.76 19.57 12.05
C GLY A 224 -12.26 19.50 12.25
N GLN A 225 -11.78 19.36 13.49
CA GLN A 225 -10.34 19.25 13.78
C GLN A 225 -9.70 18.08 13.05
N VAL A 226 -10.36 16.92 13.01
CA VAL A 226 -9.84 15.74 12.32
C VAL A 226 -9.82 15.96 10.80
N ALA A 227 -10.94 16.40 10.22
CA ALA A 227 -11.05 16.62 8.77
C ALA A 227 -10.09 17.70 8.26
N GLU A 228 -10.00 18.85 8.96
CA GLU A 228 -9.08 19.95 8.62
C GLU A 228 -7.61 19.53 8.72
N THR A 229 -7.26 18.75 9.75
CA THR A 229 -5.89 18.24 9.91
C THR A 229 -5.50 17.33 8.75
N LEU A 230 -6.37 16.39 8.35
CA LEU A 230 -6.10 15.51 7.21
C LEU A 230 -6.08 16.27 5.89
N ALA A 231 -7.01 17.20 5.67
CA ALA A 231 -7.04 18.03 4.47
C ALA A 231 -5.76 18.87 4.34
N ALA A 232 -5.31 19.50 5.42
CA ALA A 232 -4.09 20.28 5.45
C ALA A 232 -2.83 19.42 5.24
N TYR A 233 -2.80 18.22 5.81
CA TYR A 233 -1.66 17.30 5.69
C TYR A 233 -1.44 16.86 4.24
N TYR A 234 -2.51 16.59 3.50
CA TYR A 234 -2.46 16.09 2.12
C TYR A 234 -2.55 17.18 1.04
N VAL A 235 -2.43 18.45 1.41
CA VAL A 235 -2.35 19.54 0.41
C VAL A 235 -1.20 19.29 -0.57
N GLY A 236 -1.54 19.26 -1.88
CA GLY A 236 -0.56 19.03 -2.95
C GLY A 236 -0.17 17.58 -3.17
N ALA A 237 -0.70 16.63 -2.41
CA ALA A 237 -0.56 15.21 -2.71
C ALA A 237 -1.18 14.88 -4.07
N LYS A 238 -0.51 14.04 -4.87
CA LYS A 238 -0.98 13.68 -6.22
C LYS A 238 -1.92 12.48 -6.23
N MET A 239 -1.73 11.55 -5.29
CA MET A 239 -2.43 10.28 -5.29
C MET A 239 -3.31 10.07 -4.04
N ILE A 240 -3.28 11.01 -3.08
CA ILE A 240 -4.16 10.99 -1.91
C ILE A 240 -5.00 12.26 -1.91
N SER A 241 -6.31 12.14 -1.75
CA SER A 241 -7.24 13.24 -1.56
C SER A 241 -8.11 13.00 -0.33
N VAL A 242 -8.55 14.11 0.29
CA VAL A 242 -9.44 14.10 1.46
C VAL A 242 -10.75 14.78 1.06
N HIS A 243 -11.86 14.09 1.24
CA HIS A 243 -13.18 14.65 1.02
C HIS A 243 -13.56 15.65 2.12
N PRO A 244 -14.37 16.67 1.82
CA PRO A 244 -14.93 17.54 2.84
C PRO A 244 -15.70 16.72 3.89
N LEU A 245 -15.78 17.24 5.11
CA LEU A 245 -16.44 16.57 6.23
C LEU A 245 -17.88 16.15 5.88
N CYS A 246 -18.19 14.87 6.08
CA CYS A 246 -19.49 14.25 5.80
C CYS A 246 -19.94 14.27 4.33
N GLU A 247 -19.01 14.45 3.39
CA GLU A 247 -19.30 14.46 1.95
C GLU A 247 -18.64 13.26 1.21
N GLY A 248 -18.98 13.11 -0.07
CA GLY A 248 -18.35 12.16 -0.99
C GLY A 248 -18.98 10.77 -1.04
N THR A 249 -20.01 10.50 -0.24
CA THR A 249 -20.76 9.24 -0.28
C THR A 249 -21.77 9.22 -1.43
N ASP A 250 -22.11 8.04 -1.91
CA ASP A 250 -23.15 7.82 -2.92
C ASP A 250 -24.44 7.39 -2.21
N GLY A 251 -25.33 8.35 -1.95
CA GLY A 251 -26.59 8.11 -1.22
C GLY A 251 -26.40 7.49 0.17
N GLY A 252 -25.27 7.78 0.84
CA GLY A 252 -24.92 7.20 2.14
C GLY A 252 -24.16 5.88 2.06
N PHE A 253 -23.75 5.46 0.85
CA PHE A 253 -22.96 4.25 0.62
C PHE A 253 -21.56 4.59 0.11
N LEU A 254 -20.61 3.70 0.37
CA LEU A 254 -19.31 3.64 -0.28
C LEU A 254 -19.10 2.24 -0.82
N ALA A 255 -18.78 2.12 -2.10
CA ALA A 255 -18.49 0.83 -2.71
C ALA A 255 -16.99 0.56 -2.67
N PRO A 256 -16.51 -0.51 -2.01
CA PRO A 256 -15.08 -0.80 -1.87
C PRO A 256 -14.33 -0.93 -3.20
N ASN A 257 -15.04 -1.25 -4.28
CA ASN A 257 -14.48 -1.40 -5.63
C ASN A 257 -14.61 -0.15 -6.52
N LYS A 258 -15.10 0.98 -5.98
CA LYS A 258 -15.29 2.23 -6.74
C LYS A 258 -14.01 2.72 -7.42
N LEU A 259 -12.87 2.57 -6.75
CA LEU A 259 -11.56 2.97 -7.26
C LEU A 259 -10.73 1.82 -7.87
N ALA A 260 -11.36 0.67 -8.15
CA ALA A 260 -10.67 -0.43 -8.80
C ALA A 260 -10.10 0.00 -10.17
N GLY A 261 -8.82 -0.32 -10.40
CA GLY A 261 -8.08 0.12 -11.59
C GLY A 261 -7.45 1.51 -11.48
N SER A 262 -7.73 2.27 -10.41
CA SER A 262 -7.10 3.56 -10.14
C SER A 262 -5.91 3.41 -9.20
N ASP A 263 -4.98 4.37 -9.26
CA ASP A 263 -3.85 4.47 -8.32
C ASP A 263 -4.08 5.56 -7.26
N ARG A 264 -5.30 6.12 -7.18
CA ARG A 264 -5.69 7.09 -6.15
C ARG A 264 -6.07 6.41 -4.84
N LEU A 265 -5.98 7.18 -3.76
CA LEU A 265 -6.57 6.88 -2.46
C LEU A 265 -7.41 8.10 -2.03
N GLU A 266 -8.65 7.84 -1.64
CA GLU A 266 -9.58 8.85 -1.15
C GLU A 266 -9.86 8.62 0.33
N ILE A 267 -9.77 9.69 1.15
CA ILE A 267 -10.04 9.66 2.59
C ILE A 267 -11.36 10.38 2.85
N PHE A 268 -12.23 9.72 3.61
CA PHE A 268 -13.53 10.23 4.03
C PHE A 268 -13.56 10.38 5.56
N CYS A 269 -14.10 11.51 6.00
CA CYS A 269 -14.34 11.85 7.41
C CYS A 269 -15.85 11.94 7.63
N LEU A 270 -16.48 10.87 8.13
CA LEU A 270 -17.94 10.79 8.29
C LEU A 270 -18.31 10.77 9.78
N ALA A 271 -18.95 11.82 10.28
CA ALA A 271 -19.30 11.98 11.68
C ALA A 271 -20.81 11.83 11.91
N ASN A 272 -21.19 11.41 13.15
CA ASN A 272 -22.57 11.46 13.57
C ASN A 272 -23.02 12.92 13.82
N PRO A 273 -24.33 13.20 13.82
CA PRO A 273 -24.86 14.56 14.02
C PRO A 273 -24.42 15.22 15.34
N GLU A 274 -24.22 14.42 16.39
CA GLU A 274 -23.77 14.87 17.71
C GLU A 274 -22.27 15.21 17.76
N GLY A 275 -21.52 14.87 16.71
CA GLY A 275 -20.07 15.11 16.62
C GLY A 275 -19.24 14.32 17.64
N THR A 276 -19.78 13.20 18.15
CA THR A 276 -19.15 12.38 19.19
C THR A 276 -18.43 11.16 18.63
N GLN A 277 -18.78 10.73 17.42
CA GLN A 277 -18.23 9.57 16.74
C GLN A 277 -17.92 9.90 15.29
N MET A 278 -16.88 9.25 14.73
CA MET A 278 -16.48 9.41 13.34
C MET A 278 -16.04 8.06 12.77
N GLN A 279 -16.31 7.86 11.48
CA GLN A 279 -15.67 6.86 10.65
C GLN A 279 -14.62 7.55 9.79
N LEU A 280 -13.35 7.18 9.96
CA LEU A 280 -12.32 7.47 8.97
C LEU A 280 -12.28 6.32 7.97
N ILE A 281 -12.45 6.64 6.69
CA ILE A 281 -12.48 5.62 5.65
C ILE A 281 -11.45 5.96 4.58
N SER A 282 -10.60 4.98 4.22
CA SER A 282 -9.74 5.04 3.04
C SER A 282 -10.30 4.14 1.97
N LEU A 283 -10.52 4.69 0.77
CA LEU A 283 -11.02 3.99 -0.40
C LEU A 283 -9.93 4.01 -1.50
N PHE A 284 -9.56 2.85 -2.05
CA PHE A 284 -8.49 2.73 -3.04
C PHE A 284 -8.49 1.34 -3.71
N ASP A 285 -7.60 1.13 -4.70
CA ASP A 285 -7.35 -0.21 -5.26
C ASP A 285 -6.20 -0.91 -4.49
N ASN A 286 -6.46 -2.13 -4.00
CA ASN A 286 -5.45 -2.95 -3.32
C ASN A 286 -4.26 -3.32 -4.21
N LEU A 287 -4.42 -3.31 -5.53
CA LEU A 287 -3.36 -3.53 -6.53
C LEU A 287 -2.80 -2.22 -7.11
N GLY A 288 -3.52 -1.11 -6.95
CA GLY A 288 -3.11 0.25 -7.31
C GLY A 288 -2.27 0.90 -6.21
N LYS A 289 -2.81 1.95 -5.55
CA LYS A 289 -2.14 2.64 -4.42
C LYS A 289 -1.80 1.69 -3.26
N GLY A 290 -2.51 0.57 -3.13
CA GLY A 290 -2.22 -0.46 -2.14
C GLY A 290 -1.01 -1.36 -2.46
N SER A 291 -0.41 -1.30 -3.66
CA SER A 291 0.67 -2.20 -4.08
C SER A 291 1.48 -1.65 -5.26
N SER A 292 1.18 -2.12 -6.49
CA SER A 292 1.99 -1.79 -7.69
C SER A 292 1.99 -0.31 -8.05
N GLY A 293 0.88 0.40 -7.81
CA GLY A 293 0.81 1.84 -8.04
C GLY A 293 1.74 2.62 -7.12
N ALA A 294 1.75 2.29 -5.82
CA ALA A 294 2.70 2.88 -4.87
C ALA A 294 4.17 2.57 -5.24
N ALA A 295 4.45 1.34 -5.70
CA ALA A 295 5.78 0.95 -6.13
C ALA A 295 6.26 1.76 -7.34
N VAL A 296 5.39 1.95 -8.35
CA VAL A 296 5.70 2.76 -9.55
C VAL A 296 5.84 4.24 -9.20
N GLN A 297 5.01 4.77 -8.31
CA GLN A 297 5.14 6.14 -7.80
C GLN A 297 6.53 6.36 -7.15
N CYS A 298 6.94 5.45 -6.27
CA CYS A 298 8.25 5.52 -5.64
C CYS A 298 9.38 5.41 -6.68
N MET A 299 9.30 4.49 -7.64
CA MET A 299 10.27 4.38 -8.72
C MET A 299 10.40 5.68 -9.52
N ASN A 300 9.28 6.30 -9.89
CA ASN A 300 9.29 7.55 -10.64
C ASN A 300 10.06 8.64 -9.88
N LEU A 301 9.77 8.80 -8.58
CA LEU A 301 10.46 9.76 -7.73
C LEU A 301 11.95 9.43 -7.54
N MET A 302 12.31 8.15 -7.36
CA MET A 302 13.70 7.71 -7.24
C MET A 302 14.51 7.96 -8.51
N LEU A 303 13.89 7.90 -9.68
CA LEU A 303 14.52 8.12 -10.98
C LEU A 303 14.40 9.59 -11.47
N GLY A 304 13.78 10.48 -10.70
CA GLY A 304 13.58 11.87 -11.07
C GLY A 304 12.61 12.09 -12.22
N LEU A 305 11.67 11.14 -12.41
CA LEU A 305 10.61 11.19 -13.41
C LEU A 305 9.35 11.89 -12.85
N ASP A 306 8.39 12.20 -13.73
CA ASP A 306 7.07 12.65 -13.26
C ASP A 306 6.44 11.58 -12.36
N GLU A 307 6.04 12.00 -11.16
CA GLU A 307 5.55 11.11 -10.11
C GLU A 307 4.38 10.22 -10.56
N CYS A 308 3.53 10.76 -11.41
CA CYS A 308 2.31 10.08 -11.89
C CYS A 308 2.49 9.36 -13.22
N ALA A 309 3.69 9.37 -13.81
CA ALA A 309 3.93 8.72 -15.09
C ALA A 309 3.59 7.22 -15.06
N GLY A 310 2.70 6.79 -15.96
CA GLY A 310 2.24 5.39 -16.04
C GLY A 310 1.27 4.97 -14.92
N LEU A 311 0.67 5.92 -14.19
CA LEU A 311 -0.34 5.71 -13.16
C LEU A 311 -1.71 6.18 -13.65
N ALA A 312 -2.77 5.51 -13.17
CA ALA A 312 -4.17 5.84 -13.45
C ALA A 312 -4.74 6.68 -12.29
N LEU A 313 -4.94 7.99 -12.54
CA LEU A 313 -5.44 8.94 -11.53
C LEU A 313 -6.90 9.33 -11.80
#